data_369d52ac33f7f2330613e82d66ae9aa5
#
_entry.id   369d52ac33f7f2330613e82d66ae9aa5
#
_cell.length_a   1.000
_cell.length_b   1.000
_cell.length_c   1.000
_cell.angle_alpha   90.00
_cell.angle_beta   90.00
_cell.angle_gamma   90.00
#
_symmetry.space_group_name_H-M   'P 1'
#
loop_
_entity.id
_entity.type
_entity.pdbx_description
1 polymer ?
#
loop_
_entity_poly.entity_id
_entity_poly.type
_entity_poly.pdbx_seq_one_letter_code
_entity_poly.pdbx_strand_id
1 'polypeptide(L)'
;MRLLFVRHGDPDYVHDCLTEKGKREAQDLADYADKWNMGTCFMSPCGRAQETASYVLKKLGKTAETLPWLMEFVTCLNINGHEELLEAFPDVRLNDGSMIAGPYTLPGLLKPEKLKEFGPDENGNGPKYGPHIVWDIMPSYLAKHRELLDPEDWRTSEIAKLGDIPYYYDYVTGKFDELLAEHGYRRDDFLYHVESANEETLVFFCHLGLMCVLMSHLLHVSPFAMLQGCAFAPTSVSELVTEEREKGIASFRALKLGDVSHLRAAGEPVSFSARFCETYDNEEQRH
;
A
#
# COMPACT_ATOMS: atom_id res chain seq x y z
N MET A 1 -17.99 9.54 -9.02
CA MET A 1 -17.58 8.39 -8.17
C MET A 1 -16.67 8.87 -7.05
N ARG A 2 -16.68 8.17 -5.93
CA ARG A 2 -15.84 8.45 -4.76
C ARG A 2 -15.15 7.17 -4.30
N LEU A 3 -13.85 7.23 -4.05
CA LEU A 3 -13.05 6.10 -3.58
C LEU A 3 -12.55 6.41 -2.17
N LEU A 4 -12.74 5.47 -1.25
CA LEU A 4 -12.19 5.52 0.11
C LEU A 4 -11.21 4.38 0.29
N PHE A 5 -9.96 4.71 0.57
CA PHE A 5 -8.93 3.74 0.93
C PHE A 5 -8.73 3.78 2.45
N VAL A 6 -8.92 2.64 3.09
CA VAL A 6 -8.83 2.47 4.55
C VAL A 6 -7.67 1.54 4.84
N ARG A 7 -6.63 2.02 5.52
CA ARG A 7 -5.55 1.16 6.01
C ARG A 7 -6.05 0.32 7.19
N HIS A 8 -5.59 -0.94 7.27
CA HIS A 8 -5.82 -1.77 8.46
C HIS A 8 -5.36 -1.09 9.76
N GLY A 9 -5.92 -1.46 10.90
CA GLY A 9 -5.50 -1.01 12.23
C GLY A 9 -4.09 -1.48 12.61
N ASP A 10 -3.61 -1.07 13.78
CA ASP A 10 -2.28 -1.44 14.28
C ASP A 10 -2.10 -2.97 14.29
N PRO A 11 -1.10 -3.52 13.56
CA PRO A 11 -1.05 -4.94 13.24
C PRO A 11 -0.18 -5.76 14.19
N ASP A 12 -0.61 -6.97 14.48
CA ASP A 12 0.25 -8.09 14.84
C ASP A 12 0.59 -8.85 13.55
N TYR A 13 1.77 -8.60 13.02
CA TYR A 13 2.20 -9.21 11.75
C TYR A 13 2.47 -10.72 11.88
N VAL A 14 2.78 -11.21 13.08
CA VAL A 14 3.07 -12.64 13.31
C VAL A 14 1.82 -13.49 13.14
N HIS A 15 0.68 -12.98 13.64
CA HIS A 15 -0.59 -13.69 13.61
C HIS A 15 -1.55 -13.17 12.52
N ASP A 16 -1.11 -12.19 11.72
CA ASP A 16 -1.92 -11.49 10.70
C ASP A 16 -3.28 -11.01 11.23
N CYS A 17 -3.28 -10.40 12.41
CA CYS A 17 -4.46 -9.84 13.06
C CYS A 17 -4.18 -8.44 13.62
N LEU A 18 -5.14 -7.84 14.32
CA LEU A 18 -4.96 -6.59 15.02
C LEU A 18 -4.39 -6.79 16.43
N THR A 19 -3.52 -5.85 16.85
CA THR A 19 -3.18 -5.71 18.26
C THR A 19 -4.39 -5.20 19.07
N GLU A 20 -4.30 -5.18 20.40
CA GLU A 20 -5.35 -4.57 21.23
C GLU A 20 -5.52 -3.07 20.92
N LYS A 21 -4.43 -2.39 20.52
CA LYS A 21 -4.49 -1.01 20.01
C LYS A 21 -5.24 -0.96 18.69
N GLY A 22 -4.88 -1.80 17.73
CA GLY A 22 -5.53 -1.87 16.42
C GLY A 22 -7.03 -2.16 16.51
N LYS A 23 -7.46 -2.96 17.49
CA LYS A 23 -8.89 -3.23 17.75
C LYS A 23 -9.62 -1.97 18.23
N ARG A 24 -9.01 -1.16 19.12
CA ARG A 24 -9.59 0.13 19.52
C ARG A 24 -9.67 1.09 18.35
N GLU A 25 -8.58 1.22 17.56
CA GLU A 25 -8.56 2.04 16.35
C GLU A 25 -9.66 1.63 15.36
N ALA A 26 -9.86 0.32 15.16
CA ALA A 26 -10.91 -0.20 14.27
C ALA A 26 -12.32 0.06 14.84
N GLN A 27 -12.50 0.03 16.17
CA GLN A 27 -13.75 0.41 16.81
C GLN A 27 -14.04 1.92 16.64
N ASP A 28 -13.04 2.79 16.85
CA ASP A 28 -13.17 4.23 16.64
C ASP A 28 -13.49 4.58 15.18
N LEU A 29 -12.87 3.86 14.23
CA LEU A 29 -13.20 3.96 12.81
C LEU A 29 -14.67 3.58 12.57
N ALA A 30 -15.13 2.47 13.13
CA ALA A 30 -16.52 2.02 13.00
C ALA A 30 -17.52 3.02 13.59
N ASP A 31 -17.23 3.59 14.75
CA ASP A 31 -18.10 4.58 15.40
C ASP A 31 -18.19 5.92 14.63
N TYR A 32 -17.22 6.15 13.77
CA TYR A 32 -17.19 7.34 12.89
C TYR A 32 -17.67 7.06 11.46
N ALA A 33 -17.91 5.80 11.10
CA ALA A 33 -18.15 5.36 9.71
C ALA A 33 -19.36 6.01 9.04
N ASP A 34 -20.41 6.34 9.79
CA ASP A 34 -21.60 7.02 9.28
C ASP A 34 -21.28 8.36 8.60
N LYS A 35 -20.19 9.03 9.01
CA LYS A 35 -19.75 10.32 8.46
C LYS A 35 -19.11 10.22 7.07
N TRP A 36 -18.67 9.03 6.69
CA TRP A 36 -18.05 8.82 5.36
C TRP A 36 -19.03 8.33 4.30
N ASN A 37 -20.28 8.03 4.64
CA ASN A 37 -21.29 7.53 3.71
C ASN A 37 -20.70 6.39 2.83
N MET A 38 -20.19 5.35 3.48
CA MET A 38 -19.54 4.22 2.82
C MET A 38 -20.53 3.44 1.96
N GLY A 39 -20.18 3.20 0.68
CA GLY A 39 -20.98 2.45 -0.29
C GLY A 39 -20.63 0.99 -0.38
N THR A 40 -20.27 0.52 -1.58
CA THR A 40 -19.81 -0.83 -1.86
C THR A 40 -18.43 -1.05 -1.24
N CYS A 41 -18.23 -2.15 -0.53
CA CYS A 41 -17.01 -2.41 0.22
C CYS A 41 -16.24 -3.60 -0.35
N PHE A 42 -14.93 -3.42 -0.44
CA PHE A 42 -13.95 -4.44 -0.81
C PHE A 42 -12.90 -4.56 0.28
N MET A 43 -12.32 -5.74 0.45
CA MET A 43 -11.28 -5.95 1.46
C MET A 43 -10.18 -6.87 0.98
N SER A 44 -9.00 -6.65 1.52
CA SER A 44 -7.84 -7.53 1.38
C SER A 44 -8.12 -8.93 1.98
N PRO A 45 -7.52 -10.00 1.45
CA PRO A 45 -7.57 -11.32 2.07
C PRO A 45 -6.72 -11.43 3.36
N CYS A 46 -5.87 -10.43 3.67
CA CYS A 46 -5.06 -10.45 4.90
C CYS A 46 -5.93 -10.26 6.15
N GLY A 47 -5.67 -11.07 7.19
CA GLY A 47 -6.47 -11.12 8.41
C GLY A 47 -6.62 -9.78 9.12
N ARG A 48 -5.52 -8.99 9.25
CA ARG A 48 -5.55 -7.64 9.85
C ARG A 48 -6.46 -6.66 9.12
N ALA A 49 -6.57 -6.77 7.79
CA ALA A 49 -7.47 -5.92 7.02
C ALA A 49 -8.92 -6.38 7.12
N GLN A 50 -9.15 -7.70 7.11
CA GLN A 50 -10.48 -8.28 7.32
C GLN A 50 -10.99 -7.97 8.74
N GLU A 51 -10.14 -8.08 9.76
CA GLU A 51 -10.52 -7.77 11.13
C GLU A 51 -10.90 -6.27 11.24
N THR A 52 -10.11 -5.36 10.66
CA THR A 52 -10.46 -3.92 10.60
C THR A 52 -11.81 -3.70 9.93
N ALA A 53 -12.01 -4.29 8.75
CA ALA A 53 -13.26 -4.18 8.00
C ALA A 53 -14.45 -4.69 8.80
N SER A 54 -14.29 -5.78 9.58
CA SER A 54 -15.36 -6.43 10.33
C SER A 54 -16.07 -5.50 11.33
N TYR A 55 -15.33 -4.60 11.99
CA TYR A 55 -15.89 -3.59 12.90
C TYR A 55 -16.82 -2.63 12.17
N VAL A 56 -16.34 -2.08 11.04
CA VAL A 56 -17.10 -1.13 10.22
C VAL A 56 -18.32 -1.80 9.58
N LEU A 57 -18.11 -2.96 8.96
CA LEU A 57 -19.18 -3.71 8.27
C LEU A 57 -20.29 -4.11 9.24
N LYS A 58 -19.95 -4.59 10.44
CA LYS A 58 -20.91 -4.90 11.50
C LYS A 58 -21.71 -3.66 11.92
N LYS A 59 -21.05 -2.53 12.10
CA LYS A 59 -21.70 -1.25 12.49
C LYS A 59 -22.70 -0.79 11.43
N LEU A 60 -22.31 -0.88 10.14
CA LEU A 60 -23.13 -0.40 9.03
C LEU A 60 -24.13 -1.43 8.49
N GLY A 61 -24.12 -2.66 8.99
CA GLY A 61 -24.93 -3.76 8.47
C GLY A 61 -24.61 -4.11 7.00
N LYS A 62 -23.33 -4.00 6.63
CA LYS A 62 -22.82 -4.23 5.27
C LYS A 62 -21.98 -5.48 5.17
N THR A 63 -21.70 -5.88 3.94
CA THR A 63 -20.73 -6.92 3.58
C THR A 63 -19.64 -6.33 2.70
N ALA A 64 -18.50 -7.00 2.58
CA ALA A 64 -17.45 -6.66 1.65
C ALA A 64 -17.08 -7.88 0.81
N GLU A 65 -16.69 -7.64 -0.44
CA GLU A 65 -16.07 -8.63 -1.30
C GLU A 65 -14.56 -8.71 -1.00
N THR A 66 -14.03 -9.92 -0.88
CA THR A 66 -12.60 -10.14 -0.71
C THR A 66 -11.92 -10.23 -2.08
N LEU A 67 -11.02 -9.27 -2.36
CA LEU A 67 -10.30 -9.22 -3.62
C LEU A 67 -8.84 -9.66 -3.41
N PRO A 68 -8.37 -10.74 -4.02
CA PRO A 68 -7.01 -11.27 -3.81
C PRO A 68 -5.90 -10.25 -4.09
N TRP A 69 -6.09 -9.36 -5.06
CA TRP A 69 -5.12 -8.35 -5.45
C TRP A 69 -5.04 -7.13 -4.49
N LEU A 70 -5.96 -7.02 -3.52
CA LEU A 70 -5.90 -6.01 -2.44
C LEU A 70 -4.90 -6.34 -1.33
N MET A 71 -4.08 -7.37 -1.47
CA MET A 71 -2.99 -7.69 -0.54
C MET A 71 -1.97 -6.55 -0.47
N GLU A 72 -1.13 -6.56 0.59
CA GLU A 72 -0.06 -5.55 0.70
C GLU A 72 0.90 -5.61 -0.49
N PHE A 73 1.23 -4.45 -1.03
CA PHE A 73 2.18 -4.30 -2.11
C PHE A 73 3.61 -4.35 -1.55
N VAL A 74 4.05 -5.54 -1.22
CA VAL A 74 5.43 -5.76 -0.79
C VAL A 74 6.22 -6.30 -1.96
N THR A 75 7.24 -5.55 -2.38
CA THR A 75 8.28 -6.05 -3.29
C THR A 75 9.57 -6.21 -2.52
N CYS A 76 10.09 -7.43 -2.53
CA CYS A 76 11.37 -7.75 -1.92
C CYS A 76 12.50 -7.56 -2.93
N LEU A 77 13.55 -6.86 -2.53
CA LEU A 77 14.75 -6.62 -3.31
C LEU A 77 15.87 -7.52 -2.82
N ASN A 78 16.45 -8.30 -3.72
CA ASN A 78 17.67 -9.03 -3.47
C ASN A 78 18.86 -8.23 -3.98
N ILE A 79 19.59 -7.57 -3.09
CA ILE A 79 20.75 -6.73 -3.42
C ILE A 79 22.08 -7.51 -3.46
N ASN A 80 22.05 -8.84 -3.28
CA ASN A 80 23.26 -9.66 -3.38
C ASN A 80 23.79 -9.63 -4.81
N GLY A 81 25.07 -9.27 -4.96
CA GLY A 81 25.69 -9.04 -6.25
C GLY A 81 25.47 -7.64 -6.83
N HIS A 82 24.78 -6.75 -6.12
CA HIS A 82 24.49 -5.36 -6.46
C HIS A 82 25.02 -4.44 -5.36
N GLU A 83 26.36 -4.43 -5.16
CA GLU A 83 26.99 -3.66 -4.08
C GLU A 83 26.79 -2.14 -4.22
N GLU A 84 26.51 -1.64 -5.41
CA GLU A 84 26.12 -0.25 -5.69
C GLU A 84 24.82 0.15 -5.00
N LEU A 85 23.91 -0.81 -4.72
CA LEU A 85 22.65 -0.57 -4.02
C LEU A 85 22.79 -0.48 -2.49
N LEU A 86 23.97 -0.76 -1.92
CA LEU A 86 24.26 -0.54 -0.49
C LEU A 86 24.10 0.95 -0.11
N GLU A 87 24.26 1.87 -1.06
CA GLU A 87 23.97 3.29 -0.82
C GLU A 87 22.46 3.54 -0.63
N ALA A 88 21.63 2.77 -1.31
CA ALA A 88 20.18 2.86 -1.16
C ALA A 88 19.69 2.20 0.14
N PHE A 89 20.40 1.18 0.62
CA PHE A 89 20.02 0.35 1.77
C PHE A 89 21.22 0.12 2.69
N PRO A 90 21.66 1.14 3.47
CA PRO A 90 22.86 1.02 4.31
C PRO A 90 22.66 0.08 5.51
N ASP A 91 21.46 -0.06 6.01
CA ASP A 91 21.12 -0.99 7.09
C ASP A 91 20.95 -2.41 6.55
N VAL A 92 22.08 -3.00 6.23
CA VAL A 92 22.15 -4.33 5.62
C VAL A 92 21.73 -5.39 6.63
N ARG A 93 20.52 -5.90 6.48
CA ARG A 93 20.06 -7.05 7.28
C ARG A 93 20.72 -8.32 6.77
N LEU A 94 21.49 -8.98 7.64
CA LEU A 94 22.01 -10.30 7.32
C LEU A 94 20.83 -11.27 7.17
N ASN A 95 20.90 -12.16 6.20
CA ASN A 95 19.87 -13.15 5.95
C ASN A 95 19.86 -14.18 7.10
N ASP A 96 18.92 -14.05 8.01
CA ASP A 96 18.65 -15.02 9.09
C ASP A 96 17.52 -16.01 8.74
N GLY A 97 16.99 -15.95 7.53
CA GLY A 97 15.89 -16.78 7.05
C GLY A 97 14.51 -16.42 7.61
N SER A 98 14.42 -15.46 8.53
CA SER A 98 13.15 -15.13 9.20
C SER A 98 12.17 -14.37 8.31
N MET A 99 12.67 -13.59 7.36
CA MET A 99 11.83 -12.71 6.52
C MET A 99 11.14 -13.41 5.34
N ILE A 100 11.61 -14.58 4.92
CA ILE A 100 11.03 -15.29 3.77
C ILE A 100 9.70 -15.97 4.15
N ALA A 101 9.55 -16.29 5.42
CA ALA A 101 8.35 -16.96 5.96
C ALA A 101 7.37 -15.99 6.65
N GLY A 102 7.66 -14.69 6.65
CA GLY A 102 6.85 -13.69 7.33
C GLY A 102 5.60 -13.29 6.53
N PRO A 103 4.67 -12.56 7.15
CA PRO A 103 3.43 -12.09 6.53
C PRO A 103 3.65 -11.07 5.40
N TYR A 104 4.88 -10.73 5.10
CA TYR A 104 5.28 -9.88 3.97
C TYR A 104 5.36 -10.62 2.63
N THR A 105 5.43 -11.95 2.63
CA THR A 105 5.30 -12.72 1.41
C THR A 105 3.83 -12.70 1.01
N LEU A 106 3.51 -12.06 -0.08
CA LEU A 106 2.18 -12.08 -0.68
C LEU A 106 1.94 -13.47 -1.29
N PRO A 107 1.20 -14.40 -0.64
CA PRO A 107 0.91 -15.68 -1.25
C PRO A 107 0.17 -15.42 -2.56
N GLY A 108 0.79 -15.82 -3.67
CA GLY A 108 0.19 -15.73 -4.99
C GLY A 108 0.52 -14.49 -5.82
N LEU A 109 1.12 -13.44 -5.29
CA LEU A 109 1.60 -12.30 -6.09
C LEU A 109 3.09 -12.38 -6.43
N LEU A 110 3.94 -12.82 -5.48
CA LEU A 110 5.35 -13.03 -5.77
C LEU A 110 5.53 -14.24 -6.70
N LYS A 111 6.28 -14.03 -7.78
CA LYS A 111 6.70 -15.15 -8.64
C LYS A 111 7.48 -16.17 -7.81
N PRO A 112 7.27 -17.49 -7.99
CA PRO A 112 8.01 -18.51 -7.25
C PRO A 112 9.53 -18.41 -7.39
N GLU A 113 10.01 -17.92 -8.54
CA GLU A 113 11.42 -17.65 -8.82
C GLU A 113 11.97 -16.59 -7.88
N LYS A 114 11.19 -15.53 -7.61
CA LYS A 114 11.57 -14.44 -6.72
C LYS A 114 11.77 -14.91 -5.27
N LEU A 115 10.91 -15.82 -4.81
CA LEU A 115 11.06 -16.43 -3.49
C LEU A 115 12.34 -17.25 -3.37
N LYS A 116 12.78 -17.93 -4.45
CA LYS A 116 13.99 -18.74 -4.47
C LYS A 116 15.27 -17.89 -4.37
N GLU A 117 15.22 -16.62 -4.77
CA GLU A 117 16.38 -15.72 -4.69
C GLU A 117 16.87 -15.51 -3.24
N PHE A 118 16.02 -15.76 -2.24
CA PHE A 118 16.32 -15.63 -0.82
C PHE A 118 16.61 -16.96 -0.13
N GLY A 119 16.50 -18.05 -0.87
CA GLY A 119 16.83 -19.40 -0.39
C GLY A 119 18.31 -19.73 -0.51
N PRO A 120 18.74 -20.88 0.05
CA PRO A 120 20.10 -21.37 -0.12
C PRO A 120 20.37 -21.75 -1.58
N ASP A 121 21.60 -21.55 -2.01
CA ASP A 121 22.12 -22.03 -3.30
C ASP A 121 22.24 -23.57 -3.33
N GLU A 122 22.70 -24.11 -4.45
CA GLU A 122 22.92 -25.56 -4.63
C GLU A 122 23.96 -26.17 -3.66
N ASN A 123 24.78 -25.32 -3.02
CA ASN A 123 25.79 -25.73 -2.03
C ASN A 123 25.29 -25.55 -0.59
N GLY A 124 24.04 -25.09 -0.40
CA GLY A 124 23.45 -24.84 0.90
C GLY A 124 23.81 -23.48 1.52
N ASN A 125 24.45 -22.57 0.75
CA ASN A 125 24.78 -21.22 1.22
C ASN A 125 23.63 -20.29 0.90
N GLY A 126 23.09 -19.61 1.90
CA GLY A 126 22.11 -18.53 1.71
C GLY A 126 22.76 -17.25 1.20
N PRO A 127 21.95 -16.31 0.61
CA PRO A 127 22.43 -14.99 0.23
C PRO A 127 22.94 -14.25 1.48
N LYS A 128 23.99 -13.44 1.31
CA LYS A 128 24.62 -12.68 2.41
C LYS A 128 23.66 -11.68 3.04
N TYR A 129 22.87 -11.04 2.22
CA TYR A 129 21.90 -10.03 2.63
C TYR A 129 20.49 -10.57 2.54
N GLY A 130 19.66 -10.28 3.55
CA GLY A 130 18.24 -10.57 3.53
C GLY A 130 17.47 -9.66 2.55
N PRO A 131 16.15 -9.88 2.41
CA PRO A 131 15.33 -9.07 1.55
C PRO A 131 15.22 -7.62 2.06
N HIS A 132 15.33 -6.66 1.15
CA HIS A 132 15.03 -5.26 1.41
C HIS A 132 13.67 -4.88 0.82
N ILE A 133 13.03 -3.91 1.42
CA ILE A 133 11.70 -3.45 0.99
C ILE A 133 11.85 -2.15 0.21
N VAL A 134 11.09 -2.02 -0.85
CA VAL A 134 11.20 -0.91 -1.81
C VAL A 134 11.00 0.49 -1.21
N TRP A 135 10.29 0.61 -0.11
CA TRP A 135 10.10 1.91 0.56
C TRP A 135 11.16 2.27 1.61
N ASP A 136 12.15 1.40 1.85
CA ASP A 136 13.27 1.67 2.76
C ASP A 136 14.45 2.38 2.08
N ILE A 137 14.26 2.90 0.87
CA ILE A 137 15.29 3.60 0.10
C ILE A 137 15.71 4.89 0.82
N MET A 138 17.02 5.09 0.96
CA MET A 138 17.56 6.30 1.57
C MET A 138 17.26 7.57 0.76
N PRO A 139 16.87 8.67 1.40
CA PRO A 139 16.58 9.95 0.72
C PRO A 139 17.75 10.47 -0.11
N SER A 140 19.00 10.23 0.31
CA SER A 140 20.20 10.62 -0.45
C SER A 140 20.34 9.86 -1.77
N TYR A 141 19.92 8.58 -1.81
CA TYR A 141 19.87 7.81 -3.04
C TYR A 141 18.81 8.37 -4.00
N LEU A 142 17.59 8.63 -3.51
CA LEU A 142 16.52 9.23 -4.31
C LEU A 142 16.93 10.59 -4.90
N ALA A 143 17.69 11.39 -4.15
CA ALA A 143 18.17 12.69 -4.63
C ALA A 143 19.10 12.58 -5.84
N LYS A 144 19.82 11.46 -5.98
CA LYS A 144 20.70 11.16 -7.12
C LYS A 144 19.96 10.44 -8.26
N HIS A 145 18.93 9.67 -7.95
CA HIS A 145 18.16 8.80 -8.84
C HIS A 145 16.74 9.36 -9.06
N ARG A 146 16.67 10.56 -9.64
CA ARG A 146 15.41 11.30 -9.80
C ARG A 146 14.43 10.61 -10.74
N GLU A 147 14.89 9.72 -11.61
CA GLU A 147 14.05 8.86 -12.44
C GLU A 147 13.05 8.05 -11.59
N LEU A 148 13.40 7.68 -10.35
CA LEU A 148 12.50 7.02 -9.41
C LEU A 148 11.27 7.88 -9.06
N LEU A 149 11.38 9.19 -9.09
CA LEU A 149 10.31 10.13 -8.77
C LEU A 149 9.51 10.58 -10.00
N ASP A 150 9.96 10.22 -11.21
CA ASP A 150 9.26 10.51 -12.45
C ASP A 150 8.11 9.53 -12.69
N PRO A 151 6.92 9.95 -13.14
CA PRO A 151 5.76 9.08 -13.31
C PRO A 151 5.95 7.98 -14.36
N GLU A 152 6.87 8.14 -15.33
CA GLU A 152 7.12 7.16 -16.39
C GLU A 152 8.49 6.48 -16.22
N ASP A 153 9.54 7.28 -15.94
CA ASP A 153 10.92 6.81 -15.98
C ASP A 153 11.27 5.87 -14.80
N TRP A 154 10.51 5.87 -13.69
CA TRP A 154 10.75 4.99 -12.54
C TRP A 154 10.86 3.52 -12.93
N ARG A 155 10.14 3.11 -13.99
CA ARG A 155 10.14 1.72 -14.51
C ARG A 155 11.49 1.29 -15.04
N THR A 156 12.33 2.24 -15.44
CA THR A 156 13.65 1.99 -16.03
C THR A 156 14.74 1.88 -14.98
N SER A 157 14.47 2.30 -13.74
CA SER A 157 15.44 2.27 -12.65
C SER A 157 15.89 0.85 -12.31
N GLU A 158 17.11 0.73 -11.78
CA GLU A 158 17.68 -0.55 -11.38
C GLU A 158 16.87 -1.19 -10.25
N ILE A 159 16.49 -0.40 -9.24
CA ILE A 159 15.66 -0.86 -8.12
C ILE A 159 14.31 -1.41 -8.60
N ALA A 160 13.65 -0.71 -9.54
CA ALA A 160 12.36 -1.17 -10.06
C ALA A 160 12.49 -2.49 -10.80
N LYS A 161 13.53 -2.65 -11.62
CA LYS A 161 13.81 -3.90 -12.36
C LYS A 161 14.16 -5.04 -11.42
N LEU A 162 15.04 -4.79 -10.46
CA LEU A 162 15.48 -5.80 -9.50
C LEU A 162 14.31 -6.32 -8.64
N GLY A 163 13.39 -5.42 -8.26
CA GLY A 163 12.19 -5.77 -7.50
C GLY A 163 11.04 -6.35 -8.33
N ASP A 164 11.16 -6.45 -9.66
CA ASP A 164 10.02 -6.76 -10.56
C ASP A 164 8.82 -5.81 -10.32
N ILE A 165 9.09 -4.58 -9.84
CA ILE A 165 8.05 -3.64 -9.43
C ILE A 165 7.09 -3.31 -10.57
N PRO A 166 7.53 -3.08 -11.83
CA PRO A 166 6.62 -2.85 -12.95
C PRO A 166 5.61 -3.98 -13.16
N TYR A 167 6.04 -5.23 -13.01
CA TYR A 167 5.17 -6.39 -13.17
C TYR A 167 4.04 -6.42 -12.11
N TYR A 168 4.39 -6.22 -10.84
CA TYR A 168 3.40 -6.22 -9.74
C TYR A 168 2.51 -4.98 -9.79
N TYR A 169 3.09 -3.84 -10.16
CA TYR A 169 2.34 -2.59 -10.37
C TYR A 169 1.27 -2.77 -11.44
N ASP A 170 1.65 -3.26 -12.63
CA ASP A 170 0.73 -3.45 -13.75
C ASP A 170 -0.35 -4.48 -13.44
N TYR A 171 -0.01 -5.54 -12.69
CA TYR A 171 -0.99 -6.52 -12.24
C TYR A 171 -2.05 -5.89 -11.34
N VAL A 172 -1.62 -5.18 -10.30
CA VAL A 172 -2.54 -4.59 -9.31
C VAL A 172 -3.38 -3.47 -9.92
N THR A 173 -2.74 -2.56 -10.66
CA THR A 173 -3.44 -1.43 -11.28
C THR A 173 -4.37 -1.87 -12.40
N GLY A 174 -3.98 -2.91 -13.17
CA GLY A 174 -4.85 -3.52 -14.18
C GLY A 174 -6.12 -4.12 -13.57
N LYS A 175 -6.00 -4.85 -12.46
CA LYS A 175 -7.16 -5.37 -11.74
C LYS A 175 -8.04 -4.27 -11.14
N PHE A 176 -7.44 -3.19 -10.71
CA PHE A 176 -8.16 -2.03 -10.21
C PHE A 176 -8.91 -1.30 -11.34
N ASP A 177 -8.29 -1.13 -12.51
CA ASP A 177 -8.94 -0.54 -13.69
C ASP A 177 -10.08 -1.41 -14.23
N GLU A 178 -9.94 -2.76 -14.20
CA GLU A 178 -11.05 -3.69 -14.50
C GLU A 178 -12.25 -3.42 -13.58
N LEU A 179 -12.02 -3.29 -12.26
CA LEU A 179 -13.06 -2.98 -11.30
C LEU A 179 -13.70 -1.59 -11.56
N LEU A 180 -12.89 -0.56 -11.82
CA LEU A 180 -13.43 0.77 -12.12
C LEU A 180 -14.26 0.78 -13.42
N ALA A 181 -13.88 -0.03 -14.42
CA ALA A 181 -14.65 -0.19 -15.65
C ALA A 181 -16.03 -0.82 -15.40
N GLU A 182 -16.14 -1.81 -14.50
CA GLU A 182 -17.43 -2.38 -14.07
C GLU A 182 -18.34 -1.34 -13.42
N HIS A 183 -17.74 -0.29 -12.83
CA HIS A 183 -18.44 0.84 -12.25
C HIS A 183 -18.56 2.06 -13.17
N GLY A 184 -18.31 1.90 -14.48
CA GLY A 184 -18.54 2.90 -15.51
C GLY A 184 -17.40 3.86 -15.82
N TYR A 185 -16.17 3.57 -15.35
CA TYR A 185 -14.97 4.39 -15.57
C TYR A 185 -13.85 3.55 -16.19
N ARG A 186 -13.73 3.59 -17.51
CA ARG A 186 -12.74 2.81 -18.27
C ARG A 186 -11.48 3.63 -18.51
N ARG A 187 -10.34 3.13 -18.06
CA ARG A 187 -9.03 3.78 -18.21
C ARG A 187 -8.66 3.98 -19.68
N ASP A 188 -8.10 5.16 -19.97
CA ASP A 188 -7.47 5.54 -21.24
C ASP A 188 -6.26 6.42 -20.91
N ASP A 189 -5.07 5.82 -20.99
CA ASP A 189 -3.81 6.42 -20.55
C ASP A 189 -3.89 6.87 -19.07
N PHE A 190 -3.79 8.17 -18.77
CA PHE A 190 -3.91 8.71 -17.41
C PHE A 190 -5.32 9.26 -17.08
N LEU A 191 -6.25 9.18 -18.02
CA LEU A 191 -7.64 9.61 -17.88
C LEU A 191 -8.59 8.40 -17.86
N TYR A 192 -9.86 8.68 -17.66
CA TYR A 192 -10.93 7.69 -17.70
C TYR A 192 -12.05 8.13 -18.63
N HIS A 193 -12.47 7.26 -19.56
CA HIS A 193 -13.73 7.41 -20.27
C HIS A 193 -14.88 7.07 -19.33
N VAL A 194 -15.83 7.98 -19.24
CA VAL A 194 -17.03 7.83 -18.42
C VAL A 194 -18.13 7.19 -19.26
N GLU A 195 -18.35 5.89 -19.08
CA GLU A 195 -19.43 5.14 -19.75
C GLU A 195 -20.75 5.32 -18.99
N SER A 196 -20.67 5.44 -17.66
CA SER A 196 -21.83 5.68 -16.79
C SER A 196 -21.42 6.55 -15.60
N ALA A 197 -21.67 7.86 -15.69
CA ALA A 197 -21.42 8.79 -14.59
C ALA A 197 -22.27 8.42 -13.36
N ASN A 198 -21.65 8.39 -12.18
CA ASN A 198 -22.34 8.07 -10.93
C ASN A 198 -21.69 8.73 -9.72
N GLU A 199 -22.40 8.73 -8.59
CA GLU A 199 -21.94 9.22 -7.29
C GLU A 199 -21.66 8.08 -6.29
N GLU A 200 -21.40 6.89 -6.80
CA GLU A 200 -21.12 5.71 -5.99
C GLU A 200 -19.87 5.91 -5.14
N THR A 201 -19.88 5.35 -3.94
CA THR A 201 -18.73 5.30 -3.06
C THR A 201 -18.20 3.87 -2.99
N LEU A 202 -16.98 3.63 -3.45
CA LEU A 202 -16.26 2.37 -3.29
C LEU A 202 -15.27 2.47 -2.13
N VAL A 203 -15.26 1.47 -1.27
CA VAL A 203 -14.43 1.44 -0.06
C VAL A 203 -13.49 0.26 -0.10
N PHE A 204 -12.20 0.49 0.11
CA PHE A 204 -11.15 -0.52 0.04
C PHE A 204 -10.44 -0.62 1.39
N PHE A 205 -10.67 -1.71 2.12
CA PHE A 205 -9.92 -2.02 3.34
C PHE A 205 -8.62 -2.75 2.95
N CYS A 206 -7.49 -2.08 3.07
CA CYS A 206 -6.24 -2.56 2.52
C CYS A 206 -5.00 -2.09 3.32
N HIS A 207 -3.89 -1.77 2.67
CA HIS A 207 -2.56 -1.63 3.25
C HIS A 207 -1.85 -0.38 2.74
N LEU A 208 -0.77 0.02 3.43
CA LEU A 208 0.01 1.22 3.13
C LEU A 208 0.59 1.22 1.71
N GLY A 209 1.39 0.22 1.38
CA GLY A 209 2.08 0.16 0.09
C GLY A 209 1.11 0.05 -1.07
N LEU A 210 0.06 -0.77 -0.91
CA LEU A 210 -1.00 -0.88 -1.90
C LEU A 210 -1.73 0.45 -2.12
N MET A 211 -2.08 1.17 -1.04
CA MET A 211 -2.70 2.50 -1.15
C MET A 211 -1.81 3.46 -1.94
N CYS A 212 -0.50 3.47 -1.66
CA CYS A 212 0.47 4.29 -2.39
C CYS A 212 0.47 3.95 -3.88
N VAL A 213 0.47 2.67 -4.25
CA VAL A 213 0.44 2.21 -5.64
C VAL A 213 -0.85 2.61 -6.34
N LEU A 214 -2.03 2.33 -5.75
CA LEU A 214 -3.31 2.68 -6.36
C LEU A 214 -3.50 4.19 -6.51
N MET A 215 -3.09 4.96 -5.50
CA MET A 215 -3.17 6.42 -5.58
C MET A 215 -2.15 7.00 -6.56
N SER A 216 -0.94 6.43 -6.68
CA SER A 216 0.03 6.84 -7.70
C SER A 216 -0.53 6.67 -9.11
N HIS A 217 -1.23 5.56 -9.34
CA HIS A 217 -1.88 5.26 -10.61
C HIS A 217 -3.02 6.24 -10.94
N LEU A 218 -3.87 6.54 -9.96
CA LEU A 218 -4.98 7.49 -10.13
C LEU A 218 -4.53 8.94 -10.33
N LEU A 219 -3.44 9.34 -9.68
CA LEU A 219 -2.93 10.70 -9.67
C LEU A 219 -1.81 10.94 -10.70
N HIS A 220 -1.42 9.90 -11.45
CA HIS A 220 -0.35 9.95 -12.43
C HIS A 220 0.97 10.49 -11.85
N VAL A 221 1.41 9.87 -10.76
CA VAL A 221 2.69 10.17 -10.10
C VAL A 221 3.47 8.87 -9.90
N SER A 222 4.77 8.94 -9.69
CA SER A 222 5.58 7.77 -9.40
C SER A 222 5.09 7.04 -8.13
N PRO A 223 5.01 5.70 -8.11
CA PRO A 223 4.75 4.94 -6.89
C PRO A 223 5.82 5.17 -5.83
N PHE A 224 7.08 5.39 -6.21
CA PHE A 224 8.15 5.73 -5.27
C PHE A 224 7.93 7.10 -4.61
N ALA A 225 7.39 8.08 -5.35
CA ALA A 225 7.04 9.38 -4.78
C ALA A 225 5.96 9.24 -3.71
N MET A 226 4.97 8.38 -3.92
CA MET A 226 3.94 8.09 -2.92
C MET A 226 4.48 7.29 -1.73
N LEU A 227 5.26 6.24 -1.97
CA LEU A 227 5.85 5.38 -0.94
C LEU A 227 6.81 6.15 -0.01
N GLN A 228 7.55 7.12 -0.56
CA GLN A 228 8.51 7.92 0.22
C GLN A 228 7.90 9.19 0.80
N GLY A 229 6.86 9.73 0.18
CA GLY A 229 6.26 11.01 0.54
C GLY A 229 5.03 10.92 1.44
N CYS A 230 4.44 9.74 1.60
CA CYS A 230 3.18 9.56 2.31
C CYS A 230 3.29 8.52 3.43
N ALA A 231 2.92 8.91 4.65
CA ALA A 231 2.77 8.02 5.78
C ALA A 231 1.28 7.94 6.16
N PHE A 232 0.63 6.84 5.82
CA PHE A 232 -0.78 6.61 6.16
C PHE A 232 -0.85 5.85 7.48
N ALA A 233 -1.40 6.47 8.52
CA ALA A 233 -1.54 5.84 9.83
C ALA A 233 -2.48 4.62 9.77
N PRO A 234 -2.34 3.63 10.66
CA PRO A 234 -3.34 2.58 10.86
C PRO A 234 -4.75 3.17 11.02
N THR A 235 -5.73 2.55 10.40
CA THR A 235 -7.12 3.00 10.24
C THR A 235 -7.34 4.32 9.52
N SER A 236 -6.29 5.00 9.05
CA SER A 236 -6.48 6.24 8.29
C SER A 236 -7.29 6.01 7.02
N VAL A 237 -8.02 7.06 6.63
CA VAL A 237 -8.88 7.06 5.43
C VAL A 237 -8.38 8.08 4.43
N SER A 238 -8.11 7.64 3.21
CA SER A 238 -7.81 8.53 2.08
C SER A 238 -9.00 8.58 1.14
N GLU A 239 -9.35 9.77 0.65
CA GLU A 239 -10.53 10.03 -0.16
C GLU A 239 -10.13 10.64 -1.48
N LEU A 240 -10.48 9.95 -2.58
CA LEU A 240 -10.33 10.44 -3.94
C LEU A 240 -11.70 10.48 -4.63
N VAL A 241 -11.87 11.45 -5.50
CA VAL A 241 -13.12 11.64 -6.26
C VAL A 241 -12.84 11.83 -7.74
N THR A 242 -13.79 11.41 -8.58
CA THR A 242 -13.75 11.75 -10.00
C THR A 242 -14.11 13.21 -10.22
N GLU A 243 -13.41 13.84 -11.15
CA GLU A 243 -13.76 15.16 -11.69
C GLU A 243 -14.00 15.06 -13.19
N GLU A 244 -15.17 15.46 -13.64
CA GLU A 244 -15.58 15.49 -15.04
C GLU A 244 -15.73 16.95 -15.49
N ARG A 245 -14.64 17.54 -16.02
CA ARG A 245 -14.68 18.90 -16.62
C ARG A 245 -15.05 18.88 -18.09
N GLU A 246 -14.83 17.75 -18.73
CA GLU A 246 -15.19 17.49 -20.12
C GLU A 246 -16.17 16.32 -20.14
N LYS A 247 -17.17 16.42 -21.01
CA LYS A 247 -18.22 15.39 -21.09
C LYS A 247 -17.62 14.03 -21.48
N GLY A 248 -17.81 13.04 -20.62
CA GLY A 248 -17.34 11.67 -20.86
C GLY A 248 -15.86 11.44 -20.56
N ILE A 249 -15.17 12.41 -19.93
CA ILE A 249 -13.77 12.29 -19.52
C ILE A 249 -13.67 12.62 -18.03
N ALA A 250 -13.09 11.72 -17.26
CA ALA A 250 -12.81 11.92 -15.83
C ALA A 250 -11.32 11.82 -15.51
N SER A 251 -10.92 12.55 -14.49
CA SER A 251 -9.67 12.37 -13.75
C SER A 251 -9.97 12.19 -12.27
N PHE A 252 -9.02 11.70 -11.48
CA PHE A 252 -9.17 11.61 -10.03
C PHE A 252 -8.47 12.73 -9.31
N ARG A 253 -9.08 13.20 -8.20
CA ARG A 253 -8.49 14.16 -7.26
C ARG A 253 -8.51 13.63 -5.85
N ALA A 254 -7.40 13.78 -5.14
CA ALA A 254 -7.34 13.49 -3.72
C ALA A 254 -7.94 14.67 -2.94
N LEU A 255 -9.00 14.41 -2.18
CA LEU A 255 -9.61 15.37 -1.25
C LEU A 255 -8.99 15.27 0.14
N LYS A 256 -8.60 14.03 0.54
CA LYS A 256 -7.94 13.75 1.81
C LYS A 256 -6.92 12.64 1.63
N LEU A 257 -5.82 12.76 2.33
CA LEU A 257 -4.77 11.74 2.42
C LEU A 257 -4.51 11.45 3.90
N GLY A 258 -4.77 10.21 4.32
CA GLY A 258 -4.46 9.77 5.68
C GLY A 258 -5.29 10.43 6.78
N ASP A 259 -6.58 10.70 6.57
CA ASP A 259 -7.48 11.28 7.58
C ASP A 259 -7.62 10.34 8.79
N VAL A 260 -7.31 10.86 9.98
CA VAL A 260 -7.41 10.19 11.28
C VAL A 260 -8.41 10.91 12.22
N SER A 261 -9.40 11.59 11.65
CA SER A 261 -10.40 12.36 12.42
C SER A 261 -11.16 11.51 13.43
N HIS A 262 -11.38 10.22 13.15
CA HIS A 262 -12.01 9.26 14.05
C HIS A 262 -11.15 9.03 15.32
N LEU A 263 -9.83 8.84 15.19
CA LEU A 263 -8.91 8.67 16.31
C LEU A 263 -8.85 9.93 17.15
N ARG A 264 -8.78 11.11 16.50
CA ARG A 264 -8.78 12.40 17.22
C ARG A 264 -10.09 12.62 17.99
N ALA A 265 -11.22 12.25 17.40
CA ALA A 265 -12.53 12.38 18.04
C ALA A 265 -12.67 11.45 19.25
N ALA A 266 -12.08 10.27 19.20
CA ALA A 266 -12.06 9.29 20.30
C ALA A 266 -10.97 9.59 21.35
N GLY A 267 -9.97 10.42 21.04
CA GLY A 267 -8.80 10.65 21.90
C GLY A 267 -7.78 9.52 21.87
N GLU A 268 -7.89 8.60 20.89
CA GLU A 268 -6.92 7.52 20.68
C GLU A 268 -5.68 8.08 19.97
N PRO A 269 -4.46 7.92 20.52
CA PRO A 269 -3.25 8.37 19.87
C PRO A 269 -2.96 7.51 18.64
N VAL A 270 -2.49 8.15 17.56
CA VAL A 270 -2.08 7.47 16.33
C VAL A 270 -1.00 6.45 16.62
N SER A 271 -1.11 5.25 16.06
CA SER A 271 -0.13 4.18 16.21
C SER A 271 1.22 4.57 15.63
N PHE A 272 2.31 4.12 16.29
CA PHE A 272 3.68 4.32 15.84
C PHE A 272 3.99 3.54 14.56
N SER A 273 3.36 2.40 14.31
CA SER A 273 3.59 1.56 13.12
C SER A 273 3.33 2.23 11.75
N ALA A 274 3.02 3.53 11.75
CA ALA A 274 2.95 4.35 10.54
C ALA A 274 3.90 5.53 10.56
N ARG A 275 4.62 5.74 11.65
CA ARG A 275 5.60 6.81 11.75
C ARG A 275 6.95 6.27 11.34
N PHE A 276 7.55 6.92 10.39
CA PHE A 276 8.97 6.81 10.14
C PHE A 276 9.70 7.73 11.12
N CYS A 277 11.01 7.53 11.31
CA CYS A 277 11.82 8.32 12.20
C CYS A 277 11.62 9.83 11.95
N GLU A 278 11.17 10.57 12.97
CA GLU A 278 10.95 12.02 12.85
C GLU A 278 12.27 12.80 13.02
N THR A 279 13.17 12.30 13.88
CA THR A 279 14.51 12.88 14.06
C THR A 279 15.57 11.80 14.12
N TYR A 280 16.75 12.08 13.56
CA TYR A 280 17.83 11.10 13.50
C TYR A 280 18.29 10.61 14.87
N ASP A 281 18.30 11.48 15.86
CA ASP A 281 18.81 11.20 17.21
C ASP A 281 17.77 10.55 18.14
N ASN A 282 16.53 10.40 17.69
CA ASN A 282 15.48 9.76 18.49
C ASN A 282 15.37 8.26 18.14
N GLU A 283 16.12 7.43 18.88
CA GLU A 283 16.13 5.99 18.69
C GLU A 283 14.84 5.28 19.15
N GLU A 284 14.03 5.92 20.01
CA GLU A 284 12.75 5.35 20.47
C GLU A 284 11.66 5.36 19.36
N GLN A 285 11.89 6.12 18.29
CA GLN A 285 10.95 6.28 17.17
C GLN A 285 11.48 5.74 15.84
N ARG A 286 12.47 4.89 15.88
CA ARG A 286 12.98 4.17 14.70
C ARG A 286 12.29 2.83 14.52
N HIS A 287 12.02 2.50 13.26
CA HIS A 287 11.58 1.15 12.86
C HIS A 287 12.75 0.20 12.77
#